data_0feb4c16eaa54ad23bf372b83c813061
#
_entry.id   0feb4c16eaa54ad23bf372b83c813061
#
_cell.length_a   1.000
_cell.length_b   1.000
_cell.length_c   1.000
_cell.angle_alpha   90.00
_cell.angle_beta   90.00
_cell.angle_gamma   90.00
#
_symmetry.space_group_name_H-M   'P 1'
#
loop_
_entity.id
_entity.type
_entity.pdbx_description
1 polymer ?
#
loop_
_entity_poly.entity_id
_entity_poly.type
_entity_poly.pdbx_seq_one_letter_code
_entity_poly.pdbx_strand_id
1 'polypeptide(L)'
;MTALDKKINQLAARHRWNVTPVHDRFIPCYSIVPMDRQERDRIKATLDRCKGLKVKVEQVFSPYAWACTIYVFDLAEWEARQERDRLEWSIVNAYSEAYHFNGHDSAAAKLAAQHKAAEIGALDLFRQMYRTA
;
A
#
# COMPACT_ATOMS: atom_id res chain seq x y z
N MET A 1 -20.59 -4.45 -1.57
CA MET A 1 -19.86 -3.69 -2.60
C MET A 1 -19.38 -2.37 -2.01
N THR A 2 -18.07 -2.13 -2.05
CA THR A 2 -17.46 -0.92 -1.49
C THR A 2 -17.69 0.30 -2.40
N ALA A 3 -17.40 1.50 -1.89
CA ALA A 3 -17.44 2.72 -2.70
C ALA A 3 -16.44 2.65 -3.86
N LEU A 4 -15.26 2.04 -3.62
CA LEU A 4 -14.26 1.80 -4.68
C LEU A 4 -14.83 0.92 -5.77
N ASP A 5 -15.47 -0.20 -5.42
CA ASP A 5 -16.06 -1.14 -6.38
C ASP A 5 -17.09 -0.43 -7.28
N LYS A 6 -17.96 0.34 -6.67
CA LYS A 6 -19.00 1.09 -7.41
C LYS A 6 -18.37 2.08 -8.39
N LYS A 7 -17.38 2.86 -7.92
CA LYS A 7 -16.72 3.88 -8.71
C LYS A 7 -15.97 3.27 -9.89
N ILE A 8 -15.21 2.22 -9.65
CA ILE A 8 -14.43 1.55 -10.70
C ILE A 8 -15.35 0.89 -11.72
N ASN A 9 -16.40 0.22 -11.27
CA ASN A 9 -17.36 -0.41 -12.19
C ASN A 9 -18.07 0.62 -13.06
N GLN A 10 -18.43 1.79 -12.51
CA GLN A 10 -19.02 2.89 -13.30
C GLN A 10 -18.05 3.40 -14.36
N LEU A 11 -16.80 3.65 -13.99
CA LEU A 11 -15.79 4.14 -14.92
C LEU A 11 -15.45 3.10 -15.99
N ALA A 12 -15.33 1.83 -15.61
CA ALA A 12 -15.08 0.74 -16.55
C ALA A 12 -16.19 0.60 -17.58
N ALA A 13 -17.43 0.67 -17.14
CA ALA A 13 -18.59 0.61 -18.06
C ALA A 13 -18.64 1.83 -18.98
N ARG A 14 -18.41 3.02 -18.43
CA ARG A 14 -18.47 4.28 -19.20
C ARG A 14 -17.39 4.38 -20.26
N HIS A 15 -16.16 3.96 -19.90
CA HIS A 15 -14.98 4.09 -20.78
C HIS A 15 -14.57 2.79 -21.45
N ARG A 16 -15.29 1.70 -21.19
CA ARG A 16 -15.02 0.35 -21.72
C ARG A 16 -13.63 -0.16 -21.34
N TRP A 17 -13.24 0.08 -20.08
CA TRP A 17 -11.98 -0.44 -19.56
C TRP A 17 -12.15 -1.89 -19.10
N ASN A 18 -11.12 -2.69 -19.32
CA ASN A 18 -10.99 -4.00 -18.66
C ASN A 18 -10.33 -3.81 -17.30
N VAL A 19 -11.13 -3.93 -16.23
CA VAL A 19 -10.63 -3.83 -14.87
C VAL A 19 -10.65 -5.21 -14.22
N THR A 20 -9.58 -5.53 -13.49
CA THR A 20 -9.44 -6.82 -12.80
C THR A 20 -9.24 -6.56 -11.32
N PRO A 21 -10.06 -7.15 -10.43
CA PRO A 21 -9.81 -7.04 -8.99
C PRO A 21 -8.55 -7.80 -8.62
N VAL A 22 -7.75 -7.21 -7.73
CA VAL A 22 -6.50 -7.79 -7.24
C VAL A 22 -6.64 -8.01 -5.74
N HIS A 23 -6.58 -9.26 -5.29
CA HIS A 23 -6.81 -9.64 -3.90
C HIS A 23 -5.55 -10.12 -3.17
N ASP A 24 -4.46 -10.33 -3.90
CA ASP A 24 -3.20 -10.85 -3.36
C ASP A 24 -2.25 -9.74 -2.86
N ARG A 25 -2.69 -8.50 -2.89
CA ARG A 25 -1.94 -7.38 -2.34
C ARG A 25 -2.46 -7.02 -0.95
N PHE A 26 -1.64 -6.31 -0.17
CA PHE A 26 -1.97 -5.90 1.20
C PHE A 26 -3.26 -5.05 1.29
N ILE A 27 -3.55 -4.30 0.23
CA ILE A 27 -4.77 -3.50 0.11
C ILE A 27 -5.51 -3.98 -1.14
N PRO A 28 -6.81 -4.34 -1.04
CA PRO A 28 -7.58 -4.65 -2.23
C PRO A 28 -7.56 -3.49 -3.22
N CYS A 29 -7.35 -3.81 -4.48
CA CYS A 29 -7.28 -2.80 -5.53
C CYS A 29 -7.78 -3.36 -6.86
N TYR A 30 -7.81 -2.51 -7.87
CA TYR A 30 -8.11 -2.91 -9.24
C TYR A 30 -6.90 -2.65 -10.13
N SER A 31 -6.69 -3.52 -11.09
CA SER A 31 -5.66 -3.33 -12.12
C SER A 31 -6.28 -3.07 -13.46
N ILE A 32 -5.65 -2.19 -14.23
CA ILE A 32 -6.02 -1.87 -15.60
C ILE A 32 -4.75 -1.95 -16.43
N VAL A 33 -4.78 -2.75 -17.51
CA VAL A 33 -3.63 -2.88 -18.41
C VAL A 33 -3.93 -2.10 -19.69
N PRO A 34 -3.33 -0.92 -19.89
CA PRO A 34 -3.50 -0.16 -21.11
C PRO A 34 -2.77 -0.82 -22.28
N MET A 35 -3.29 -0.64 -23.49
CA MET A 35 -2.70 -1.21 -24.71
C MET A 35 -1.47 -0.43 -25.18
N ASP A 36 -1.43 0.87 -24.93
CA ASP A 36 -0.35 1.77 -25.33
C ASP A 36 -0.23 2.96 -24.39
N ARG A 37 0.74 3.83 -24.68
CA ARG A 37 1.00 5.03 -23.86
C ARG A 37 -0.13 6.04 -23.90
N GLN A 38 -0.80 6.18 -25.03
CA GLN A 38 -1.94 7.10 -25.15
C GLN A 38 -3.11 6.66 -24.29
N GLU A 39 -3.42 5.36 -24.31
CA GLU A 39 -4.46 4.80 -23.46
C GLU A 39 -4.10 4.94 -21.99
N ARG A 40 -2.84 4.65 -21.62
CA ARG A 40 -2.35 4.85 -20.24
C ARG A 40 -2.59 6.28 -19.78
N ASP A 41 -2.22 7.26 -20.59
CA ASP A 41 -2.32 8.67 -20.22
C ASP A 41 -3.78 9.11 -20.11
N ARG A 42 -4.66 8.60 -20.97
CA ARG A 42 -6.11 8.88 -20.90
C ARG A 42 -6.74 8.29 -19.64
N ILE A 43 -6.42 7.03 -19.33
CA ILE A 43 -6.93 6.36 -18.14
C ILE A 43 -6.45 7.09 -16.89
N LYS A 44 -5.15 7.37 -16.82
CA LYS A 44 -4.57 8.08 -15.68
C LYS A 44 -5.18 9.46 -15.48
N ALA A 45 -5.36 10.23 -16.55
CA ALA A 45 -5.97 11.55 -16.48
C ALA A 45 -7.42 11.48 -15.97
N THR A 46 -8.19 10.49 -16.41
CA THR A 46 -9.55 10.29 -15.94
C THR A 46 -9.59 9.93 -14.46
N LEU A 47 -8.72 9.01 -14.02
CA LEU A 47 -8.64 8.59 -12.63
C LEU A 47 -8.15 9.70 -11.70
N ASP A 48 -7.19 10.50 -12.16
CA ASP A 48 -6.65 11.62 -11.37
C ASP A 48 -7.70 12.72 -11.11
N ARG A 49 -8.74 12.81 -11.94
CA ARG A 49 -9.87 13.71 -11.70
C ARG A 49 -10.88 13.18 -10.69
N CYS A 50 -10.80 11.91 -10.35
CA CYS A 50 -11.71 11.28 -9.38
C CYS A 50 -11.17 11.48 -7.98
N LYS A 51 -12.00 12.07 -7.11
CA LYS A 51 -11.65 12.21 -5.70
C LYS A 51 -11.74 10.85 -5.00
N GLY A 52 -10.86 10.64 -4.03
CA GLY A 52 -10.89 9.43 -3.22
C GLY A 52 -10.18 8.22 -3.82
N LEU A 53 -9.49 8.39 -4.94
CA LEU A 53 -8.72 7.31 -5.58
C LEU A 53 -7.22 7.60 -5.50
N LYS A 54 -6.44 6.55 -5.24
CA LYS A 54 -4.98 6.57 -5.37
C LYS A 54 -4.60 5.74 -6.59
N VAL A 55 -3.87 6.35 -7.50
CA VAL A 55 -3.44 5.72 -8.75
C VAL A 55 -1.94 5.47 -8.71
N LYS A 56 -1.53 4.24 -9.00
CA LYS A 56 -0.13 3.86 -9.08
C LYS A 56 0.13 3.20 -10.43
N VAL A 57 1.11 3.71 -11.16
CA VAL A 57 1.48 3.18 -12.47
C VAL A 57 2.77 2.40 -12.33
N GLU A 58 2.74 1.11 -12.67
CA GLU A 58 3.91 0.27 -12.76
C GLU A 58 4.23 0.03 -14.23
N GLN A 59 5.42 0.44 -14.65
CA GLN A 59 5.88 0.30 -16.03
C GLN A 59 7.15 -0.51 -16.06
N VAL A 60 7.17 -1.52 -16.94
CA VAL A 60 8.36 -2.33 -17.19
C VAL A 60 9.05 -1.77 -18.43
N PHE A 61 10.29 -1.35 -18.27
CA PHE A 61 11.11 -0.88 -19.37
C PHE A 61 11.81 -2.08 -20.00
N SER A 62 11.38 -2.42 -21.20
CA SER A 62 12.05 -3.43 -22.02
C SER A 62 12.29 -2.83 -23.41
N PRO A 63 13.47 -3.03 -24.02
CA PRO A 63 13.72 -2.56 -25.37
C PRO A 63 12.85 -3.28 -26.43
N TYR A 64 12.25 -4.42 -26.05
CA TYR A 64 11.50 -5.27 -26.97
C TYR A 64 9.99 -5.21 -26.78
N ALA A 65 9.53 -4.73 -25.63
CA ALA A 65 8.09 -4.67 -25.34
C ALA A 65 7.78 -3.55 -24.37
N TRP A 66 6.65 -2.87 -24.60
CA TRP A 66 6.08 -1.93 -23.66
C TRP A 66 5.07 -2.67 -22.80
N ALA A 67 5.22 -2.58 -21.50
CA ALA A 67 4.29 -3.17 -20.55
C ALA A 67 4.02 -2.19 -19.41
N CYS A 68 2.74 -2.00 -19.09
CA CYS A 68 2.30 -1.08 -18.05
C CYS A 68 1.06 -1.65 -17.37
N THR A 69 0.97 -1.48 -16.06
CA THR A 69 -0.22 -1.79 -15.29
C THR A 69 -0.56 -0.59 -14.42
N ILE A 70 -1.81 -0.17 -14.44
CA ILE A 70 -2.33 0.90 -13.59
C ILE A 70 -3.08 0.25 -12.42
N TYR A 71 -2.68 0.55 -11.19
CA TYR A 71 -3.37 0.08 -9.98
C TYR A 71 -4.17 1.22 -9.39
N VAL A 72 -5.40 0.91 -8.98
CA VAL A 72 -6.32 1.87 -8.39
C VAL A 72 -6.72 1.40 -7.01
N PHE A 73 -6.46 2.23 -6.01
CA PHE A 73 -6.75 1.97 -4.61
C PHE A 73 -7.77 2.99 -4.09
N ASP A 74 -8.49 2.62 -3.05
CA ASP A 74 -9.19 3.61 -2.24
C ASP A 74 -8.17 4.48 -1.51
N LEU A 75 -8.27 5.81 -1.66
CA LEU A 75 -7.28 6.73 -1.10
C LEU A 75 -7.20 6.64 0.42
N ALA A 76 -8.35 6.56 1.10
CA ALA A 76 -8.37 6.47 2.57
C ALA A 76 -7.70 5.19 3.07
N GLU A 77 -7.96 4.05 2.42
CA GLU A 77 -7.31 2.77 2.75
C GLU A 77 -5.81 2.82 2.45
N TRP A 78 -5.42 3.43 1.34
CA TRP A 78 -4.02 3.62 0.98
C TRP A 78 -3.28 4.44 2.05
N GLU A 79 -3.83 5.59 2.44
CA GLU A 79 -3.23 6.46 3.46
C GLU A 79 -3.16 5.77 4.82
N ALA A 80 -4.20 5.04 5.21
CA ALA A 80 -4.21 4.27 6.45
C ALA A 80 -3.12 3.19 6.45
N ARG A 81 -2.92 2.50 5.33
CA ARG A 81 -1.85 1.50 5.20
C ARG A 81 -0.47 2.12 5.23
N GLN A 82 -0.27 3.27 4.57
CA GLN A 82 1.00 3.99 4.62
C GLN A 82 1.34 4.43 6.04
N GLU A 83 0.36 4.93 6.79
CA GLU A 83 0.54 5.33 8.18
C GLU A 83 0.89 4.12 9.06
N ARG A 84 0.19 3.00 8.88
CA ARG A 84 0.49 1.76 9.60
C ARG A 84 1.90 1.27 9.30
N ASP A 85 2.31 1.27 8.03
CA ASP A 85 3.66 0.85 7.62
C ASP A 85 4.73 1.75 8.25
N ARG A 86 4.47 3.05 8.31
CA ARG A 86 5.38 4.01 8.96
C ARG A 86 5.53 3.71 10.46
N LEU A 87 4.43 3.42 11.14
CA LEU A 87 4.45 3.07 12.55
C LEU A 87 5.16 1.74 12.80
N GLU A 88 4.86 0.72 12.00
CA GLU A 88 5.55 -0.58 12.06
C GLU A 88 7.06 -0.41 11.86
N TRP A 89 7.45 0.35 10.86
CA TRP A 89 8.86 0.63 10.58
C TRP A 89 9.57 1.27 11.77
N SER A 90 8.94 2.26 12.41
CA SER A 90 9.51 2.92 13.58
C SER A 90 9.73 1.95 14.74
N ILE A 91 8.77 1.04 14.96
CA ILE A 91 8.89 0.02 16.01
C ILE A 91 9.98 -1.00 15.68
N VAL A 92 9.99 -1.51 14.45
CA VAL A 92 11.00 -2.48 13.99
C VAL A 92 12.41 -1.88 14.06
N ASN A 93 12.55 -0.61 13.67
CA ASN A 93 13.84 0.07 13.71
C ASN A 93 14.35 0.23 15.14
N ALA A 94 13.47 0.57 16.09
CA ALA A 94 13.84 0.65 17.50
C ALA A 94 14.29 -0.71 18.05
N TYR A 95 13.59 -1.79 17.66
CA TYR A 95 13.99 -3.15 18.01
C TYR A 95 15.37 -3.49 17.45
N SER A 96 15.56 -3.25 16.16
CA SER A 96 16.81 -3.59 15.47
C SER A 96 18.01 -2.84 16.05
N GLU A 97 17.87 -1.54 16.29
CA GLU A 97 18.93 -0.74 16.90
C GLU A 97 19.30 -1.26 18.28
N ALA A 98 18.32 -1.48 19.14
CA ALA A 98 18.57 -1.96 20.50
C ALA A 98 19.17 -3.38 20.49
N TYR A 99 18.73 -4.25 19.59
CA TYR A 99 19.26 -5.60 19.43
C TYR A 99 20.75 -5.57 19.10
N HIS A 100 21.14 -4.75 18.14
CA HIS A 100 22.55 -4.65 17.73
C HIS A 100 23.43 -3.95 18.75
N PHE A 101 22.92 -2.90 19.40
CA PHE A 101 23.71 -2.13 20.38
C PHE A 101 23.86 -2.82 21.74
N ASN A 102 22.97 -3.77 22.07
CA ASN A 102 22.98 -4.46 23.37
C ASN A 102 23.44 -5.92 23.26
N GLY A 103 24.37 -6.22 22.36
CA GLY A 103 24.94 -7.56 22.23
C GLY A 103 23.97 -8.66 21.82
N HIS A 104 23.02 -8.32 20.98
CA HIS A 104 21.99 -9.25 20.48
C HIS A 104 21.02 -9.72 21.57
N ASP A 105 20.71 -8.85 22.53
CA ASP A 105 19.74 -9.12 23.58
C ASP A 105 18.31 -8.84 23.08
N SER A 106 17.54 -9.91 22.87
CA SER A 106 16.16 -9.80 22.38
C SER A 106 15.19 -9.20 23.40
N ALA A 107 15.44 -9.40 24.71
CA ALA A 107 14.61 -8.80 25.76
C ALA A 107 14.78 -7.29 25.82
N ALA A 108 16.01 -6.80 25.73
CA ALA A 108 16.29 -5.36 25.65
C ALA A 108 15.72 -4.75 24.37
N ALA A 109 15.81 -5.45 23.24
CA ALA A 109 15.26 -5.00 21.97
C ALA A 109 13.74 -4.88 22.01
N LYS A 110 13.08 -5.88 22.60
CA LYS A 110 11.62 -5.86 22.75
C LYS A 110 11.15 -4.70 23.63
N LEU A 111 11.87 -4.44 24.72
CA LEU A 111 11.57 -3.33 25.62
C LEU A 111 11.75 -1.98 24.90
N ALA A 112 12.79 -1.82 24.10
CA ALA A 112 13.00 -0.61 23.32
C ALA A 112 11.89 -0.41 22.28
N ALA A 113 11.45 -1.48 21.62
CA ALA A 113 10.33 -1.43 20.68
C ALA A 113 9.02 -1.03 21.38
N GLN A 114 8.78 -1.55 22.57
CA GLN A 114 7.62 -1.20 23.38
C GLN A 114 7.62 0.28 23.79
N HIS A 115 8.78 0.79 24.22
CA HIS A 115 8.93 2.21 24.57
C HIS A 115 8.67 3.10 23.35
N LYS A 116 9.19 2.72 22.19
CA LYS A 116 8.95 3.47 20.95
C LYS A 116 7.49 3.46 20.58
N ALA A 117 6.84 2.32 20.68
CA ALA A 117 5.40 2.19 20.41
C ALA A 117 4.57 3.08 21.33
N ALA A 118 4.90 3.14 22.62
CA ALA A 118 4.24 4.04 23.57
C ALA A 118 4.43 5.50 23.19
N GLU A 119 5.67 5.88 22.82
CA GLU A 119 6.01 7.25 22.40
C GLU A 119 5.21 7.72 21.20
N ILE A 120 5.00 6.86 20.20
CA ILE A 120 4.28 7.19 18.96
C ILE A 120 2.79 6.83 19.02
N GLY A 121 2.26 6.39 20.16
CA GLY A 121 0.85 6.05 20.33
C GLY A 121 0.41 4.77 19.62
N ALA A 122 1.30 3.79 19.46
CA ALA A 122 1.07 2.58 18.69
C ALA A 122 1.27 1.29 19.50
N LEU A 123 0.92 1.29 20.80
CA LEU A 123 1.05 0.11 21.66
C LEU A 123 0.25 -1.09 21.18
N ASP A 124 -0.94 -0.86 20.64
CA ASP A 124 -1.76 -1.95 20.10
C ASP A 124 -1.09 -2.62 18.90
N LEU A 125 -0.45 -1.82 18.05
CA LEU A 125 0.33 -2.34 16.93
C LEU A 125 1.52 -3.15 17.41
N PHE A 126 2.25 -2.67 18.42
CA PHE A 126 3.34 -3.41 19.03
C PHE A 126 2.87 -4.78 19.55
N ARG A 127 1.73 -4.84 20.23
CA ARG A 127 1.17 -6.09 20.73
C ARG A 127 0.83 -7.06 19.61
N GLN A 128 0.35 -6.57 18.48
CA GLN A 128 0.07 -7.39 17.30
C GLN A 128 1.34 -7.93 16.66
N MET A 129 2.39 -7.11 16.58
CA MET A 129 3.67 -7.49 15.95
C MET A 129 4.47 -8.49 16.79
N TYR A 130 4.42 -8.37 18.11
CA TYR A 130 5.22 -9.19 19.04
C TYR A 130 4.34 -10.06 19.93
N ARG A 131 3.26 -10.56 19.39
CA ARG A 131 2.43 -11.54 20.08
C ARG A 131 3.24 -12.77 20.40
N THR A 132 3.37 -13.06 21.67
CA THR A 132 3.82 -14.37 22.12
C THR A 132 2.68 -15.35 21.99
N ALA A 133 2.94 -16.41 21.27
CA ALA A 133 1.98 -17.49 21.14
C ALA A 133 1.69 -18.14 22.51
#